data_223b6819414bcb3036ee3e204694b830
#
_entry.id   223b6819414bcb3036ee3e204694b830
#
_cell.length_a   1.000
_cell.length_b   1.000
_cell.length_c   1.000
_cell.angle_alpha   90.00
_cell.angle_beta   90.00
_cell.angle_gamma   90.00
#
_symmetry.space_group_name_H-M   'P 1'
#
loop_
_entity.id
_entity.type
_entity.pdbx_description
1 polymer ?
#
loop_
_entity_poly.entity_id
_entity_poly.type
_entity_poly.pdbx_seq_one_letter_code
_entity_poly.pdbx_strand_id
1 'polypeptide(L)' 'MCLSTVYNEKHEMLAKNVATVRAEKGRLIFTDILGIPTVIDGTIEKVDLMENEIFVMQTEKQPA' A
#
# COMPACT_ATOMS: atom_id res chain seq x y z
N MET A 1 -4.53 -7.72 17.01
CA MET A 1 -4.22 -6.67 16.04
C MET A 1 -4.03 -7.27 14.65
N CYS A 2 -4.68 -6.71 13.66
CA CYS A 2 -4.63 -7.25 12.30
C CYS A 2 -3.72 -6.36 11.46
N LEU A 3 -2.67 -6.95 10.92
CA LEU A 3 -1.75 -6.24 10.03
C LEU A 3 -2.08 -6.60 8.60
N SER A 4 -1.91 -5.66 7.70
CA SER A 4 -2.32 -5.81 6.31
C SER A 4 -1.14 -6.04 5.38
N THR A 5 -1.43 -6.69 4.26
CA THR A 5 -0.47 -6.86 3.17
C THR A 5 -0.95 -6.04 1.99
N VAL A 6 -0.02 -5.37 1.31
CA VAL A 6 -0.35 -4.48 0.21
C VAL A 6 0.11 -5.09 -1.11
N TYR A 7 -0.79 -5.07 -2.10
CA TYR A 7 -0.52 -5.60 -3.43
C TYR A 7 -0.82 -4.55 -4.47
N ASN A 8 -0.09 -4.58 -5.58
CA ASN A 8 -0.40 -3.70 -6.70
C ASN A 8 -1.38 -4.38 -7.66
N GLU A 9 -1.66 -3.73 -8.79
CA GLU A 9 -2.63 -4.23 -9.76
C GLU A 9 -2.17 -5.54 -10.43
N LYS A 10 -0.90 -5.86 -10.33
CA LYS A 10 -0.36 -7.12 -10.85
C LYS A 10 -0.27 -8.18 -9.78
N HIS A 11 -0.85 -7.92 -8.61
CA HIS A 11 -0.84 -8.81 -7.46
C HIS A 11 0.56 -9.06 -6.92
N GLU A 12 1.46 -8.12 -7.15
CA GLU A 12 2.79 -8.16 -6.56
C GLU A 12 2.73 -7.56 -5.16
N MET A 13 3.40 -8.21 -4.21
CA MET A 13 3.41 -7.73 -2.84
C MET A 13 4.33 -6.52 -2.72
N LEU A 14 3.80 -5.41 -2.24
CA LEU A 14 4.56 -4.19 -2.09
C LEU A 14 4.99 -3.95 -0.64
N ALA A 15 4.19 -4.38 0.31
CA ALA A 15 4.49 -4.20 1.73
C ALA A 15 3.71 -5.21 2.54
N LYS A 16 4.24 -5.59 3.68
CA LYS A 16 3.56 -6.52 4.58
C LYS A 16 3.64 -6.01 6.00
N ASN A 17 2.81 -6.59 6.87
CA ASN A 17 2.74 -6.23 8.29
C ASN A 17 2.46 -4.74 8.45
N VAL A 18 1.59 -4.21 7.59
CA VAL A 18 1.28 -2.79 7.57
C VAL A 18 0.31 -2.46 8.68
N ALA A 19 0.67 -1.47 9.48
CA ALA A 19 -0.14 -1.02 10.60
C ALA A 19 -0.93 0.23 10.27
N THR A 20 -0.39 1.13 9.45
CA THR A 20 -1.10 2.36 9.08
C THR A 20 -0.94 2.67 7.61
N VAL A 21 -1.91 3.40 7.08
CA VAL A 21 -1.90 3.88 5.71
C VAL A 21 -2.22 5.37 5.73
N ARG A 22 -1.42 6.17 5.04
CA ARG A 22 -1.69 7.58 4.85
C ARG A 22 -1.70 7.91 3.37
N ALA A 23 -2.64 8.76 2.97
CA ALA A 23 -2.71 9.21 1.59
C ALA A 23 -2.41 10.69 1.55
N GLU A 24 -1.43 11.09 0.75
CA GLU A 24 -1.00 12.48 0.61
C GLU A 24 -0.66 12.78 -0.83
N LYS A 25 -1.43 13.64 -1.47
CA LYS A 25 -1.09 14.21 -2.78
C LYS A 25 -0.67 13.14 -3.80
N GLY A 26 -1.52 12.15 -4.00
CA GLY A 26 -1.27 11.10 -4.98
C GLY A 26 -0.27 10.07 -4.54
N ARG A 27 0.09 10.08 -3.28
CA ARG A 27 1.11 9.21 -2.71
C ARG A 27 0.51 8.47 -1.54
N LEU A 28 0.86 7.21 -1.40
CA LEU A 28 0.41 6.38 -0.29
C LEU A 28 1.61 5.99 0.56
N ILE A 29 1.46 6.12 1.87
CA ILE A 29 2.54 5.80 2.79
C ILE A 29 2.03 4.68 3.69
N PHE A 30 2.62 3.50 3.52
CA PHE A 30 2.29 2.32 4.32
C PHE A 30 3.38 2.13 5.36
N THR A 31 3.00 2.21 6.63
CA THR A 31 3.96 2.06 7.72
C THR A 31 3.73 0.73 8.39
N ASP A 32 4.80 -0.07 8.50
CA ASP A 32 4.66 -1.40 9.09
C ASP A 32 4.71 -1.33 10.61
N ILE A 33 4.62 -2.51 11.24
CA ILE A 33 4.53 -2.61 12.70
C ILE A 33 5.80 -2.09 13.38
N LEU A 34 6.91 -2.06 12.67
CA LEU A 34 8.18 -1.56 13.20
C LEU A 34 8.37 -0.08 12.93
N GLY A 35 7.39 0.56 12.25
CA GLY A 35 7.50 1.98 11.94
C GLY A 35 8.23 2.28 10.66
N ILE A 36 8.54 1.27 9.85
CA ILE A 36 9.26 1.46 8.59
C ILE A 36 8.26 1.79 7.50
N PRO A 37 8.42 2.93 6.80
CA PRO A 37 7.46 3.33 5.77
C PRO A 37 7.84 2.79 4.40
N THR A 38 6.80 2.49 3.62
CA THR A 38 6.92 2.21 2.19
C THR A 38 6.07 3.24 1.47
N VAL A 39 6.68 4.00 0.57
CA VAL A 39 5.99 5.06 -0.15
C VAL A 39 5.70 4.59 -1.56
N ILE A 40 4.43 4.69 -1.96
CA ILE A 40 3.98 4.23 -3.26
C ILE A 40 3.19 5.35 -3.93
N ASP A 41 3.56 5.68 -5.16
CA ASP A 41 2.77 6.61 -5.95
C ASP A 41 1.59 5.86 -6.55
N GLY A 42 0.39 6.29 -6.23
CA GLY A 42 -0.79 5.61 -6.72
C GLY A 42 -2.01 5.89 -5.87
N THR A 43 -3.03 5.06 -6.08
CA THR A 43 -4.30 5.19 -5.37
C THR A 43 -4.72 3.84 -4.81
N ILE A 44 -5.55 3.87 -3.78
CA ILE A 44 -6.11 2.65 -3.22
C ILE A 44 -7.26 2.21 -4.11
N GLU A 45 -7.21 0.94 -4.55
CA GLU A 45 -8.27 0.37 -5.34
C GLU A 45 -9.29 -0.33 -4.44
N LYS A 46 -8.80 -1.09 -3.46
CA LYS A 46 -9.68 -1.89 -2.62
C LYS A 46 -9.00 -2.18 -1.29
N VAL A 47 -9.77 -2.15 -0.23
CA VAL A 47 -9.32 -2.60 1.08
C VAL A 47 -10.20 -3.76 1.49
N ASP A 48 -9.60 -4.92 1.72
CA ASP A 48 -10.30 -6.12 2.15
C ASP A 48 -10.03 -6.31 3.63
N LEU A 49 -10.99 -5.95 4.44
CA LEU A 49 -10.80 -5.98 5.89
C LEU A 49 -10.87 -7.39 6.47
N MET A 50 -11.52 -8.30 5.78
CA MET A 50 -11.60 -9.68 6.25
C MET A 50 -10.31 -10.43 6.00
N GLU A 51 -9.68 -10.15 4.85
CA GLU A 51 -8.43 -10.80 4.51
C GLU A 51 -7.21 -9.97 4.91
N ASN A 52 -7.44 -8.74 5.35
CA ASN A 52 -6.38 -7.80 5.71
C ASN A 52 -5.44 -7.57 4.54
N GLU A 53 -6.04 -7.25 3.38
CA GLU A 53 -5.31 -6.98 2.15
C GLU A 53 -5.70 -5.63 1.59
N ILE A 54 -4.71 -4.90 1.09
CA ILE A 54 -4.94 -3.61 0.47
C ILE A 54 -4.42 -3.69 -0.96
N PHE A 55 -5.28 -3.32 -1.91
CA PHE A 55 -4.92 -3.36 -3.32
C PHE A 55 -4.79 -1.94 -3.83
N VAL A 56 -3.69 -1.65 -4.51
CA VAL A 56 -3.43 -0.30 -5.00
C VAL A 56 -3.19 -0.33 -6.50
N MET A 57 -3.50 0.80 -7.13
CA MET A 57 -3.16 1.05 -8.52
C MET A 57 -1.94 1.95 -8.51
N GLN A 58 -0.81 1.43 -8.93
CA GLN A 58 0.41 2.22 -8.96
C GLN A 58 0.39 3.17 -10.13
N THR A 59 0.78 4.41 -9.86
CA THR A 59 0.98 5.37 -10.94
C THR A 59 2.30 5.05 -11.60
N GLU A 60 2.26 4.78 -12.89
CA GLU A 60 3.47 4.47 -13.61
C GLU A 60 4.21 5.75 -13.93
N LYS A 61 5.40 5.88 -13.37
CA LYS A 61 6.21 7.05 -13.64
C LYS A 61 7.08 6.78 -14.84
N GLN A 62 6.92 7.63 -15.84
CA GLN A 62 7.76 7.52 -17.01
C GLN A 62 9.12 8.12 -16.71
N PRO A 63 10.19 7.37 -16.96
CA PRO A 63 11.51 7.98 -16.82
C PRO A 63 11.64 9.09 -17.84
N ALA A 64 12.22 10.15 -17.40
CA ALA A 64 12.38 11.31 -18.27
C ALA A 64 13.27 11.00 -19.47
#